data_b7a9648d8290540c8c840dae1f123d02
#
_entry.id   b7a9648d8290540c8c840dae1f123d02
#
_cell.length_a   1.000
_cell.length_b   1.000
_cell.length_c   1.000
_cell.angle_alpha   90.00
_cell.angle_beta   90.00
_cell.angle_gamma   90.00
#
_symmetry.space_group_name_H-M   'P 1'
#
loop_
_entity.id
_entity.type
_entity.pdbx_description
1 polymer ?
#
loop_
_entity_poly.entity_id
_entity_poly.type
_entity_poly.pdbx_seq_one_letter_code
_entity_poly.pdbx_strand_id
1 'polypeptide(L)'
;MNYFNWLVFSFRGRINRKTFWLCQLAMLAVSTLLLVTFGSEVLERFTRNPEDQAALDAVMSFGWKINLVLLWPKLAIDIKRFQDRDRPWYWVMIQFIPLIGPIWYLIEAGFMPGTAGPNRYGPGNGNNNNQNPPSNSNDNSGHFEA
;
A
#
# COMPACT_ATOMS: atom_id res chain seq x y z
N MET A 1 -19.13 -4.39 2.21
CA MET A 1 -17.92 -3.60 2.58
C MET A 1 -17.59 -2.73 1.37
N ASN A 2 -17.44 -1.41 1.55
CA ASN A 2 -17.14 -0.53 0.41
C ASN A 2 -15.73 -0.81 -0.12
N TYR A 3 -15.52 -0.61 -1.43
CA TYR A 3 -14.23 -0.83 -2.09
C TYR A 3 -13.08 -0.12 -1.36
N PHE A 4 -13.29 1.11 -0.91
CA PHE A 4 -12.31 1.88 -0.14
C PHE A 4 -11.92 1.19 1.18
N ASN A 5 -12.89 0.74 1.95
CA ASN A 5 -12.63 0.04 3.21
C ASN A 5 -11.90 -1.28 2.97
N TRP A 6 -12.26 -2.01 1.91
CA TRP A 6 -11.52 -3.20 1.52
C TRP A 6 -10.08 -2.85 1.11
N LEU A 7 -9.87 -1.76 0.39
CA LEU A 7 -8.54 -1.36 -0.08
C LEU A 7 -7.61 -1.00 1.09
N VAL A 8 -8.11 -0.26 2.08
CA VAL A 8 -7.34 0.35 3.17
C VAL A 8 -7.21 -0.57 4.39
N PHE A 9 -8.27 -1.31 4.74
CA PHE A 9 -8.33 -2.07 5.99
C PHE A 9 -8.23 -3.58 5.84
N SER A 10 -8.41 -4.12 4.64
CA SER A 10 -8.27 -5.56 4.40
C SER A 10 -6.84 -5.89 3.98
N PHE A 11 -6.29 -6.99 4.49
CA PHE A 11 -5.01 -7.56 4.08
C PHE A 11 -5.17 -8.72 3.09
N ARG A 12 -6.39 -9.00 2.65
CA ARG A 12 -6.70 -10.08 1.72
C ARG A 12 -7.15 -9.52 0.37
N GLY A 13 -6.71 -10.18 -0.70
CA GLY A 13 -7.09 -9.84 -2.06
C GLY A 13 -5.90 -9.45 -2.92
N ARG A 14 -6.18 -9.04 -4.13
CA ARG A 14 -5.16 -8.74 -5.13
C ARG A 14 -5.42 -7.38 -5.73
N ILE A 15 -4.37 -6.60 -5.95
CA ILE A 15 -4.43 -5.34 -6.68
C ILE A 15 -3.47 -5.36 -7.87
N ASN A 16 -3.90 -4.80 -8.99
CA ASN A 16 -3.07 -4.69 -10.16
C ASN A 16 -2.03 -3.55 -10.04
N ARG A 17 -1.09 -3.50 -11.00
CA ARG A 17 -0.04 -2.46 -11.03
C ARG A 17 -0.60 -1.04 -11.09
N LYS A 18 -1.66 -0.82 -11.86
CA LYS A 18 -2.27 0.51 -12.01
C LYS A 18 -2.84 0.99 -10.68
N THR A 19 -3.63 0.14 -10.01
CA THR A 19 -4.19 0.45 -8.69
C THR A 19 -3.08 0.67 -7.65
N PHE A 20 -2.03 -0.15 -7.66
CA PHE A 20 -0.88 0.02 -6.77
C PHE A 20 -0.25 1.41 -6.93
N TRP A 21 0.10 1.81 -8.16
CA TRP A 21 0.70 3.12 -8.42
C TRP A 21 -0.23 4.29 -8.08
N LEU A 22 -1.53 4.17 -8.39
CA LEU A 22 -2.51 5.17 -7.99
C LEU A 22 -2.60 5.33 -6.46
N CYS A 23 -2.57 4.22 -5.73
CA CYS A 23 -2.55 4.25 -4.26
C CYS A 23 -1.26 4.88 -3.73
N GLN A 24 -0.09 4.57 -4.31
CA GLN A 24 1.18 5.19 -3.90
C GLN A 24 1.18 6.70 -4.15
N LEU A 25 0.66 7.14 -5.31
CA LEU A 25 0.52 8.56 -5.60
C LEU A 25 -0.48 9.25 -4.65
N ALA A 26 -1.60 8.61 -4.36
CA ALA A 26 -2.57 9.12 -3.39
C ALA A 26 -1.96 9.24 -1.99
N MET A 27 -1.20 8.24 -1.55
CA MET A 27 -0.49 8.26 -0.26
C MET A 27 0.56 9.38 -0.21
N LEU A 28 1.29 9.58 -1.31
CA LEU A 28 2.24 10.70 -1.43
C LEU A 28 1.52 12.05 -1.35
N ALA A 29 0.41 12.21 -2.07
CA ALA A 29 -0.39 13.43 -2.02
C ALA A 29 -0.94 13.71 -0.61
N VAL A 30 -1.47 12.69 0.06
CA VAL A 30 -1.97 12.80 1.44
C VAL A 30 -0.84 13.16 2.40
N SER A 31 0.31 12.50 2.31
CA SER A 31 1.46 12.79 3.18
C SER A 31 1.98 14.22 2.97
N THR A 32 2.05 14.67 1.72
CA THR A 32 2.44 16.05 1.38
C THR A 32 1.42 17.06 1.91
N LEU A 33 0.13 16.79 1.74
CA LEU A 33 -0.94 17.65 2.26
C LEU A 33 -0.87 17.75 3.79
N LEU A 34 -0.67 16.65 4.49
CA LEU A 34 -0.51 16.64 5.94
C LEU A 34 0.74 17.43 6.38
N LEU A 35 1.84 17.28 5.67
CA LEU A 35 3.06 18.03 5.94
C LEU A 35 2.85 19.54 5.76
N VAL A 36 2.23 19.96 4.66
CA VAL A 36 1.99 21.37 4.37
C VAL A 36 0.97 21.97 5.35
N THR A 37 -0.08 21.22 5.72
CA THR A 37 -1.16 21.73 6.57
C THR A 37 -0.75 21.80 8.05
N PHE A 38 -0.14 20.73 8.55
CA PHE A 38 0.18 20.59 9.98
C PHE A 38 1.67 20.79 10.30
N GLY A 39 2.54 20.74 9.30
CA GLY A 39 3.97 20.94 9.43
C GLY A 39 4.48 22.28 8.88
N SER A 40 3.59 23.22 8.61
CA SER A 40 3.95 24.52 8.00
C SER A 40 5.04 25.26 8.78
N GLU A 41 4.95 25.32 10.10
CA GLU A 41 5.96 25.98 10.95
C GLU A 41 7.33 25.29 10.86
N VAL A 42 7.31 23.94 10.82
CA VAL A 42 8.53 23.13 10.72
C VAL A 42 9.17 23.33 9.35
N LEU A 43 8.35 23.34 8.32
CA LEU A 43 8.79 23.54 6.93
C LEU A 43 9.34 24.97 6.74
N GLU A 44 8.70 25.99 7.33
CA GLU A 44 9.17 27.36 7.28
C GLU A 44 10.52 27.54 7.97
N ARG A 45 10.74 26.92 9.13
CA ARG A 45 12.05 26.93 9.81
C ARG A 45 13.14 26.30 8.93
N PHE A 46 12.86 25.16 8.33
CA PHE A 46 13.78 24.47 7.44
C PHE A 46 14.12 25.29 6.19
N THR A 47 13.11 25.91 5.56
CA THR A 47 13.33 26.75 4.36
C THR A 47 14.09 28.04 4.68
N ARG A 48 13.96 28.56 5.90
CA ARG A 48 14.67 29.76 6.35
C ARG A 48 16.15 29.49 6.66
N ASN A 49 16.45 28.35 7.26
CA ASN A 49 17.81 27.91 7.60
C ASN A 49 18.01 26.42 7.28
N PRO A 50 18.31 26.06 6.03
CA PRO A 50 18.44 24.63 5.64
C PRO A 50 19.64 23.92 6.29
N GLU A 51 20.62 24.67 6.80
CA GLU A 51 21.82 24.14 7.47
C GLU A 51 21.59 23.90 8.98
N ASP A 52 20.46 24.33 9.50
CA ASP A 52 20.12 24.12 10.92
C ASP A 52 19.72 22.66 11.16
N GLN A 53 20.56 21.95 11.90
CA GLN A 53 20.32 20.54 12.25
C GLN A 53 19.00 20.36 13.03
N ALA A 54 18.64 21.32 13.90
CA ALA A 54 17.41 21.24 14.64
C ALA A 54 16.18 21.39 13.74
N ALA A 55 16.25 22.20 12.70
CA ALA A 55 15.20 22.32 11.70
C ALA A 55 15.06 21.03 10.87
N LEU A 56 16.18 20.44 10.46
CA LEU A 56 16.19 19.16 9.76
C LEU A 56 15.59 18.03 10.60
N ASP A 57 16.02 17.91 11.85
CA ASP A 57 15.51 16.90 12.78
C ASP A 57 14.01 17.07 13.05
N ALA A 58 13.52 18.32 13.11
CA ALA A 58 12.10 18.60 13.24
C ALA A 58 11.29 18.15 12.01
N VAL A 59 11.77 18.42 10.80
CA VAL A 59 11.13 17.93 9.55
C VAL A 59 11.12 16.41 9.49
N MET A 60 12.25 15.78 9.80
CA MET A 60 12.38 14.31 9.78
C MET A 60 11.45 13.67 10.81
N SER A 61 11.40 14.18 12.04
CA SER A 61 10.53 13.66 13.09
C SER A 61 9.04 13.83 12.76
N PHE A 62 8.67 14.96 12.16
CA PHE A 62 7.31 15.19 11.74
C PHE A 62 6.91 14.26 10.58
N GLY A 63 7.78 14.12 9.58
CA GLY A 63 7.59 13.19 8.48
C GLY A 63 7.45 11.73 8.97
N TRP A 64 8.24 11.34 9.98
CA TRP A 64 8.14 10.02 10.58
C TRP A 64 6.78 9.78 11.26
N LYS A 65 6.24 10.78 11.97
CA LYS A 65 4.89 10.71 12.57
C LYS A 65 3.80 10.53 11.51
N ILE A 66 3.88 11.26 10.39
CA ILE A 66 2.95 11.09 9.26
C ILE A 66 3.05 9.66 8.71
N ASN A 67 4.27 9.15 8.52
CA ASN A 67 4.47 7.79 8.03
C ASN A 67 3.91 6.73 8.98
N LEU A 68 3.99 6.93 10.30
CA LEU A 68 3.37 6.02 11.27
C LEU A 68 1.83 5.98 11.13
N VAL A 69 1.19 7.13 10.94
CA VAL A 69 -0.26 7.20 10.73
C VAL A 69 -0.66 6.51 9.42
N LEU A 70 0.13 6.69 8.37
CA LEU A 70 -0.12 6.10 7.05
C LEU A 70 0.39 4.66 6.92
N LEU A 71 1.07 4.12 7.92
CA LEU A 71 1.68 2.79 7.88
C LEU A 71 0.63 1.69 7.64
N TRP A 72 -0.51 1.78 8.31
CA TRP A 72 -1.55 0.78 8.18
C TRP A 72 -2.11 0.65 6.76
N PRO A 73 -2.62 1.71 6.13
CA PRO A 73 -3.11 1.64 4.76
C PRO A 73 -2.00 1.27 3.77
N LYS A 74 -0.77 1.75 3.99
CA LYS A 74 0.37 1.38 3.16
C LYS A 74 0.62 -0.12 3.20
N LEU A 75 0.71 -0.72 4.38
CA LEU A 75 0.89 -2.17 4.52
C LEU A 75 -0.23 -2.97 3.87
N ALA A 76 -1.49 -2.53 4.00
CA ALA A 76 -2.62 -3.20 3.37
C ALA A 76 -2.51 -3.23 1.83
N ILE A 77 -2.08 -2.12 1.23
CA ILE A 77 -1.86 -1.99 -0.21
C ILE A 77 -0.66 -2.86 -0.66
N ASP A 78 0.44 -2.76 0.07
CA ASP A 78 1.68 -3.49 -0.24
C ASP A 78 1.46 -5.01 -0.18
N ILE A 79 0.82 -5.51 0.88
CA ILE A 79 0.51 -6.93 1.05
C ILE A 79 -0.35 -7.46 -0.11
N LYS A 80 -1.42 -6.74 -0.49
CA LYS A 80 -2.26 -7.13 -1.63
C LYS A 80 -1.47 -7.16 -2.94
N ARG A 81 -0.51 -6.27 -3.08
CA ARG A 81 0.34 -6.26 -4.26
C ARG A 81 1.27 -7.47 -4.33
N PHE A 82 1.87 -7.87 -3.21
CA PHE A 82 2.64 -9.12 -3.13
C PHE A 82 1.75 -10.35 -3.32
N GLN A 83 0.54 -10.34 -2.79
CA GLN A 83 -0.45 -11.40 -3.01
C GLN A 83 -0.87 -11.52 -4.50
N ASP A 84 -0.89 -10.43 -5.24
CA ASP A 84 -1.11 -10.45 -6.69
C ASP A 84 -0.02 -11.22 -7.45
N ARG A 85 1.16 -11.34 -6.85
CA ARG A 85 2.29 -12.10 -7.37
C ARG A 85 2.46 -13.49 -6.75
N ASP A 86 1.45 -13.96 -6.04
CA ASP A 86 1.49 -15.22 -5.27
C ASP A 86 2.59 -15.25 -4.19
N ARG A 87 2.97 -14.07 -3.68
CA ARG A 87 3.94 -13.94 -2.59
C ARG A 87 3.23 -13.79 -1.25
N PRO A 88 3.71 -14.46 -0.20
CA PRO A 88 3.14 -14.32 1.15
C PRO A 88 3.42 -12.93 1.74
N TRP A 89 2.63 -12.54 2.72
CA TRP A 89 2.63 -11.21 3.33
C TRP A 89 3.99 -10.77 3.88
N TYR A 90 4.82 -11.68 4.36
CA TYR A 90 6.12 -11.35 4.95
C TYR A 90 7.13 -10.81 3.92
N TRP A 91 6.89 -10.95 2.62
CA TRP A 91 7.71 -10.32 1.59
C TRP A 91 7.70 -8.79 1.67
N VAL A 92 6.67 -8.21 2.30
CA VAL A 92 6.64 -6.77 2.60
C VAL A 92 7.81 -6.36 3.50
N MET A 93 8.29 -7.27 4.36
CA MET A 93 9.41 -6.97 5.26
C MET A 93 10.73 -6.68 4.54
N ILE A 94 10.87 -7.08 3.28
CA ILE A 94 12.09 -6.82 2.49
C ILE A 94 12.37 -5.31 2.35
N GLN A 95 11.32 -4.47 2.34
CA GLN A 95 11.47 -3.03 2.23
C GLN A 95 12.25 -2.40 3.40
N PHE A 96 12.37 -3.09 4.54
CA PHE A 96 13.11 -2.62 5.71
C PHE A 96 14.61 -2.93 5.66
N ILE A 97 15.07 -3.69 4.66
CA ILE A 97 16.51 -3.94 4.45
C ILE A 97 17.11 -2.68 3.83
N PRO A 98 18.07 -2.02 4.50
CA PRO A 98 18.67 -0.79 3.98
C PRO A 98 19.29 -1.00 2.59
N LEU A 99 19.18 -0.03 1.71
CA LEU A 99 19.69 0.03 0.34
C LEU A 99 19.04 -0.96 -0.63
N ILE A 100 19.06 -2.24 -0.34
CA ILE A 100 18.54 -3.32 -1.22
C ILE A 100 17.02 -3.36 -1.17
N GLY A 101 16.44 -3.23 0.04
CA GLY A 101 15.02 -3.41 0.29
C GLY A 101 14.12 -2.48 -0.53
N PRO A 102 14.33 -1.16 -0.50
CA PRO A 102 13.51 -0.22 -1.28
C PRO A 102 13.61 -0.46 -2.80
N ILE A 103 14.81 -0.78 -3.31
CA ILE A 103 15.02 -1.05 -4.73
C ILE A 103 14.30 -2.35 -5.14
N TRP A 104 14.50 -3.41 -4.37
CA TRP A 104 13.84 -4.68 -4.62
C TRP A 104 12.31 -4.56 -4.53
N TYR A 105 11.82 -3.89 -3.49
CA TYR A 105 10.40 -3.62 -3.32
C TYR A 105 9.81 -2.87 -4.53
N LEU A 106 10.50 -1.84 -5.01
CA LEU A 106 10.07 -1.06 -6.17
C LEU A 106 9.99 -1.92 -7.43
N ILE A 107 10.98 -2.76 -7.68
CA ILE A 107 11.01 -3.67 -8.82
C ILE A 107 9.87 -4.70 -8.70
N GLU A 108 9.81 -5.38 -7.57
CA GLU A 108 8.88 -6.49 -7.32
C GLU A 108 7.42 -6.03 -7.29
N ALA A 109 7.11 -5.00 -6.52
CA ALA A 109 5.74 -4.50 -6.38
C ALA A 109 5.33 -3.53 -7.50
N GLY A 110 6.25 -2.69 -7.98
CA GLY A 110 5.95 -1.65 -8.95
C GLY A 110 5.95 -2.14 -10.40
N PHE A 111 7.02 -2.80 -10.81
CA PHE A 111 7.26 -3.07 -12.24
C PHE A 111 6.86 -4.47 -12.68
N MET A 112 7.03 -5.48 -11.85
CA MET A 112 6.75 -6.85 -12.28
C MET A 112 5.25 -7.12 -12.43
N PRO A 113 4.81 -7.89 -13.45
CA PRO A 113 3.40 -8.26 -13.61
C PRO A 113 2.94 -9.20 -12.49
N GLY A 114 1.66 -9.10 -12.10
CA GLY A 114 1.01 -10.10 -11.27
C GLY A 114 0.78 -11.41 -12.00
N THR A 115 0.37 -12.47 -11.28
CA THR A 115 0.00 -13.74 -11.89
C THR A 115 -1.23 -13.56 -12.77
N ALA A 116 -1.19 -14.09 -14.00
CA ALA A 116 -2.26 -13.93 -14.97
C ALA A 116 -3.54 -14.69 -14.59
N GLY A 117 -3.40 -15.85 -13.93
CA GLY A 117 -4.47 -16.72 -13.49
C GLY A 117 -4.83 -16.61 -12.02
N PRO A 118 -5.75 -17.46 -11.54
CA PRO A 118 -6.04 -17.60 -10.11
C PRO A 118 -4.77 -18.01 -9.34
N ASN A 119 -4.63 -17.49 -8.12
CA ASN A 119 -3.59 -17.90 -7.20
C ASN A 119 -4.18 -18.13 -5.80
N ARG A 120 -3.32 -18.42 -4.82
CA ARG A 120 -3.74 -18.68 -3.42
C ARG A 120 -4.58 -17.56 -2.79
N TYR A 121 -4.53 -16.37 -3.33
CA TYR A 121 -5.14 -15.16 -2.76
C TYR A 121 -6.38 -14.68 -3.52
N GLY A 122 -6.75 -15.36 -4.59
CA GLY A 122 -7.97 -15.05 -5.32
C GLY A 122 -7.89 -15.24 -6.84
N PRO A 123 -9.01 -14.97 -7.53
CA PRO A 123 -9.08 -15.05 -8.98
C PRO A 123 -8.09 -14.07 -9.63
N GLY A 124 -7.62 -14.40 -10.82
CA GLY A 124 -6.67 -13.57 -11.57
C GLY A 124 -7.24 -12.18 -11.88
N ASN A 125 -6.39 -11.18 -11.86
CA ASN A 125 -6.69 -9.83 -12.37
C ASN A 125 -6.66 -9.81 -13.92
N GLY A 126 -7.23 -10.83 -14.57
CA GLY A 126 -7.43 -10.80 -16.02
C GLY A 126 -8.44 -9.70 -16.35
N ASN A 127 -8.04 -8.74 -17.10
CA ASN A 127 -8.75 -7.67 -17.84
C ASN A 127 -10.17 -7.23 -17.41
N ASN A 128 -10.65 -7.63 -16.23
CA ASN A 128 -11.97 -7.29 -15.76
C ASN A 128 -11.90 -6.09 -14.82
N ASN A 129 -12.55 -5.01 -15.22
CA ASN A 129 -12.78 -3.79 -14.45
C ASN A 129 -13.60 -4.02 -13.13
N ASN A 130 -13.84 -5.27 -12.77
CA ASN A 130 -14.58 -5.66 -11.57
C ASN A 130 -13.63 -6.09 -10.46
N GLN A 131 -12.94 -5.12 -9.87
CA GLN A 131 -12.29 -5.29 -8.56
C GLN A 131 -13.36 -5.19 -7.47
N ASN A 132 -14.36 -6.07 -7.52
CA ASN A 132 -15.28 -6.21 -6.41
C ASN A 132 -14.55 -6.88 -5.24
N PRO A 133 -14.79 -6.45 -4.00
CA PRO A 133 -14.33 -7.18 -2.84
C PRO A 133 -14.82 -8.63 -2.95
N PRO A 134 -14.03 -9.61 -2.47
CA PRO A 134 -14.42 -11.02 -2.55
C PRO A 134 -15.82 -11.19 -1.97
N SER A 135 -16.76 -11.63 -2.80
CA SER A 135 -18.08 -12.03 -2.34
C SER A 135 -17.90 -13.16 -1.32
N ASN A 136 -18.52 -13.05 -0.18
CA ASN A 136 -18.62 -14.14 0.78
C ASN A 136 -19.42 -15.27 0.11
N SER A 137 -18.76 -16.16 -0.61
CA SER A 137 -19.35 -17.37 -1.11
C SER A 137 -19.49 -18.38 0.03
N ASN A 138 -20.35 -18.07 0.98
CA ASN A 138 -20.98 -19.06 1.86
C ASN A 138 -22.30 -19.54 1.25
N ASP A 139 -22.29 -19.81 -0.04
CA ASP A 139 -23.37 -20.62 -0.63
C ASP A 139 -23.00 -22.10 -0.44
N ASN A 140 -23.25 -22.56 0.77
CA ASN A 140 -23.48 -23.96 1.06
C ASN A 140 -24.86 -24.36 0.50
N SER A 141 -25.03 -24.42 -0.82
CA SER A 141 -26.12 -25.15 -1.41
C SER A 141 -25.75 -26.62 -1.40
N GLY A 142 -25.94 -27.25 -0.23
CA GLY A 142 -25.99 -28.71 -0.12
C GLY A 142 -27.20 -29.21 -0.89
N HIS A 143 -27.02 -29.58 -2.13
CA HIS A 143 -27.92 -30.50 -2.80
C HIS A 143 -27.54 -31.91 -2.39
N PHE A 144 -28.20 -32.41 -1.34
CA PHE A 144 -28.37 -33.83 -1.14
C PHE A 144 -29.56 -34.24 -2.00
N GLU A 145 -29.31 -34.82 -3.15
CA GLU A 145 -30.29 -35.65 -3.84
C GLU A 145 -30.16 -37.07 -3.31
N ALA A 146 -31.29 -37.57 -2.77
CA ALA A 146 -31.47 -38.93 -2.31
C ALA A 146 -31.61 -39.89 -3.51
#